data_72fb5084cb9e5898639dcdb2d71f3bdb
#
_entry.id   72fb5084cb9e5898639dcdb2d71f3bdb
#
_cell.length_a   1.000
_cell.length_b   1.000
_cell.length_c   1.000
_cell.angle_alpha   90.00
_cell.angle_beta   90.00
_cell.angle_gamma   90.00
#
_symmetry.space_group_name_H-M   'P 1'
#
loop_
_entity.id
_entity.type
_entity.pdbx_description
1 polymer ?
#
loop_
_entity_poly.entity_id
_entity_poly.type
_entity_poly.pdbx_seq_one_letter_code
_entity_poly.pdbx_strand_id
1 'polypeptide(L)'
;MPCRCGRFSLPPIERTHMLGLVEETVLLLLRDEGGSFVRVPTWSLRYSIAGAVLMELADANRIDTDLEHLFLVDDTPTGDELLDPTLAEVSAAERQNTRFWIEHVAERADDIRAAALGSLIAKGVLEEQDKRVLWMFKTRRYPTVDGHTRKEVKLRLMEVLLSDVIPDPRDVMLICLADACGIFRALLSGRELAEVTPRIEQVTRLDLIGQTMVRAIDDVRMAVAAATAGHL
;
A
#
# COMPACT_ATOMS: atom_id res chain seq x y z
N MET A 1 19.66 34.54 -42.49
CA MET A 1 19.32 33.12 -42.25
C MET A 1 18.92 32.97 -40.80
N PRO A 2 17.67 32.73 -40.43
CA PRO A 2 17.26 32.54 -39.03
C PRO A 2 17.33 31.08 -38.66
N CYS A 3 18.04 30.78 -37.55
CA CYS A 3 18.12 29.46 -36.93
C CYS A 3 16.73 29.02 -36.43
N ARG A 4 16.23 27.91 -36.98
CA ARG A 4 15.08 27.19 -36.48
C ARG A 4 15.49 26.43 -35.19
N CYS A 5 15.14 26.95 -34.03
CA CYS A 5 15.10 26.15 -32.81
C CYS A 5 13.92 25.18 -32.92
N GLY A 6 14.23 23.92 -33.21
CA GLY A 6 13.28 22.83 -33.13
C GLY A 6 12.85 22.65 -31.66
N ARG A 7 11.58 22.90 -31.35
CA ARG A 7 10.99 22.47 -30.09
C ARG A 7 10.97 20.94 -30.10
N PHE A 8 11.80 20.34 -29.29
CA PHE A 8 11.65 18.95 -28.91
C PHE A 8 10.39 18.87 -28.04
N SER A 9 9.26 18.57 -28.64
CA SER A 9 8.09 18.11 -27.88
C SER A 9 8.35 16.65 -27.51
N LEU A 10 8.65 16.42 -26.24
CA LEU A 10 8.56 15.09 -25.66
C LEU A 10 7.12 14.61 -25.90
N PRO A 11 6.92 13.36 -26.35
CA PRO A 11 5.58 12.79 -26.43
C PRO A 11 4.93 12.86 -25.05
N PRO A 12 3.61 13.09 -24.95
CA PRO A 12 2.91 12.99 -23.68
C PRO A 12 3.19 11.59 -23.17
N ILE A 13 3.74 11.51 -21.94
CA ILE A 13 3.80 10.27 -21.18
C ILE A 13 2.35 9.80 -21.13
N GLU A 14 2.01 8.78 -21.94
CA GLU A 14 0.75 8.07 -21.78
C GLU A 14 0.68 7.73 -20.29
N ARG A 15 -0.36 8.22 -19.62
CA ARG A 15 -0.67 7.84 -18.25
C ARG A 15 -0.99 6.35 -18.30
N THR A 16 0.04 5.54 -18.25
CA THR A 16 -0.07 4.12 -17.93
C THR A 16 -1.01 4.04 -16.75
N HIS A 17 -2.05 3.25 -16.82
CA HIS A 17 -3.08 3.10 -15.82
C HIS A 17 -2.47 3.20 -14.42
N MET A 18 -2.68 4.32 -13.74
CA MET A 18 -2.08 4.51 -12.43
C MET A 18 -2.65 3.41 -11.54
N LEU A 19 -1.75 2.65 -10.93
CA LEU A 19 -2.14 1.62 -9.97
C LEU A 19 -2.71 2.30 -8.73
N GLY A 20 -3.71 1.70 -8.12
CA GLY A 20 -4.22 2.10 -6.82
C GLY A 20 -3.19 1.84 -5.70
N LEU A 21 -3.29 2.54 -4.58
CA LEU A 21 -2.40 2.35 -3.42
C LEU A 21 -2.50 0.91 -2.87
N VAL A 22 -3.69 0.31 -2.93
CA VAL A 22 -3.91 -1.10 -2.60
C VAL A 22 -3.12 -2.01 -3.52
N GLU A 23 -3.15 -1.76 -4.83
CA GLU A 23 -2.41 -2.54 -5.82
C GLU A 23 -0.89 -2.39 -5.64
N GLU A 24 -0.40 -1.18 -5.42
CA GLU A 24 1.02 -0.93 -5.16
C GLU A 24 1.48 -1.62 -3.85
N THR A 25 0.65 -1.61 -2.81
CA THR A 25 0.91 -2.33 -1.56
C THR A 25 1.01 -3.84 -1.80
N VAL A 26 0.11 -4.42 -2.61
CA VAL A 26 0.18 -5.83 -2.99
C VAL A 26 1.47 -6.13 -3.76
N LEU A 27 1.87 -5.26 -4.71
CA LEU A 27 3.11 -5.42 -5.46
C LEU A 27 4.36 -5.37 -4.56
N LEU A 28 4.39 -4.49 -3.56
CA LEU A 28 5.49 -4.45 -2.58
C LEU A 28 5.61 -5.77 -1.78
N LEU A 29 4.49 -6.39 -1.49
CA LEU A 29 4.43 -7.66 -0.74
C LEU A 29 4.77 -8.88 -1.59
N LEU A 30 4.95 -8.74 -2.91
CA LEU A 30 5.38 -9.83 -3.79
C LEU A 30 6.90 -9.86 -3.93
N ARG A 31 7.48 -11.07 -3.93
CA ARG A 31 8.89 -11.31 -4.20
C ARG A 31 9.21 -11.12 -5.68
N ASP A 32 10.39 -10.57 -5.98
CA ASP A 32 10.85 -10.36 -7.36
C ASP A 32 10.98 -11.67 -8.11
N GLU A 33 11.45 -12.72 -7.43
CA GLU A 33 11.56 -14.04 -8.01
C GLU A 33 10.33 -14.90 -7.70
N GLY A 34 9.65 -15.33 -8.75
CA GLY A 34 8.56 -16.31 -8.70
C GLY A 34 7.24 -15.82 -8.12
N GLY A 35 7.03 -14.51 -7.84
CA GLY A 35 5.74 -13.94 -7.52
C GLY A 35 5.04 -14.51 -6.27
N SER A 36 5.82 -15.01 -5.29
CA SER A 36 5.28 -15.41 -3.98
C SER A 36 5.26 -14.21 -3.04
N PHE A 37 4.35 -14.22 -2.07
CA PHE A 37 4.34 -13.18 -1.04
C PHE A 37 5.61 -13.24 -0.17
N VAL A 38 6.09 -12.07 0.23
CA VAL A 38 7.12 -11.95 1.27
C VAL A 38 6.56 -12.48 2.60
N ARG A 39 7.44 -12.98 3.46
CA ARG A 39 7.02 -13.49 4.77
C ARG A 39 6.91 -12.33 5.75
N VAL A 40 5.71 -11.85 5.94
CA VAL A 40 5.36 -10.89 6.98
C VAL A 40 4.35 -11.52 7.97
N PRO A 41 4.24 -11.02 9.20
CA PRO A 41 3.18 -11.45 10.11
C PRO A 41 1.79 -11.23 9.48
N THR A 42 0.83 -12.07 9.82
CA THR A 42 -0.54 -11.96 9.26
C THR A 42 -1.16 -10.60 9.53
N TRP A 43 -0.94 -10.02 10.71
CA TRP A 43 -1.43 -8.67 11.02
C TRP A 43 -0.82 -7.60 10.10
N SER A 44 0.47 -7.70 9.81
CA SER A 44 1.19 -6.78 8.91
C SER A 44 0.54 -6.74 7.52
N LEU A 45 0.26 -7.92 6.94
CA LEU A 45 -0.44 -8.04 5.67
C LEU A 45 -1.85 -7.43 5.73
N ARG A 46 -2.63 -7.78 6.75
CA ARG A 46 -4.03 -7.33 6.87
C ARG A 46 -4.14 -5.84 7.09
N TYR A 47 -3.31 -5.27 7.96
CA TYR A 47 -3.34 -3.84 8.24
C TYR A 47 -2.71 -2.99 7.12
N SER A 48 -1.76 -3.52 6.35
CA SER A 48 -1.26 -2.81 5.17
C SER A 48 -2.33 -2.70 4.07
N ILE A 49 -3.12 -3.74 3.87
CA ILE A 49 -4.25 -3.67 2.92
C ILE A 49 -5.33 -2.72 3.41
N ALA A 50 -5.72 -2.81 4.69
CA ALA A 50 -6.73 -1.93 5.28
C ALA A 50 -6.30 -0.46 5.24
N GLY A 51 -5.05 -0.18 5.64
CA GLY A 51 -4.50 1.16 5.58
C GLY A 51 -4.43 1.71 4.16
N ALA A 52 -4.07 0.88 3.18
CA ALA A 52 -4.05 1.29 1.77
C ALA A 52 -5.43 1.73 1.27
N VAL A 53 -6.51 0.98 1.59
CA VAL A 53 -7.88 1.36 1.24
C VAL A 53 -8.27 2.70 1.85
N LEU A 54 -8.03 2.88 3.16
CA LEU A 54 -8.42 4.11 3.86
C LEU A 54 -7.60 5.32 3.39
N MET A 55 -6.29 5.15 3.18
CA MET A 55 -5.45 6.24 2.66
C MET A 55 -5.80 6.62 1.24
N GLU A 56 -6.17 5.67 0.39
CA GLU A 56 -6.59 5.93 -0.98
C GLU A 56 -7.97 6.63 -1.03
N LEU A 57 -8.91 6.27 -0.15
CA LEU A 57 -10.16 7.00 0.02
C LEU A 57 -9.93 8.43 0.50
N ALA A 58 -8.95 8.66 1.36
CA ALA A 58 -8.59 10.00 1.82
C ALA A 58 -7.92 10.82 0.72
N ASP A 59 -7.02 10.23 -0.08
CA ASP A 59 -6.40 10.86 -1.26
C ASP A 59 -7.46 11.26 -2.30
N ALA A 60 -8.51 10.42 -2.44
CA ALA A 60 -9.66 10.70 -3.29
C ALA A 60 -10.65 11.74 -2.68
N ASN A 61 -10.37 12.33 -1.52
CA ASN A 61 -11.24 13.24 -0.78
C ASN A 61 -12.63 12.66 -0.49
N ARG A 62 -12.71 11.37 -0.20
CA ARG A 62 -13.94 10.70 0.22
C ARG A 62 -14.09 10.67 1.73
N ILE A 63 -12.98 10.50 2.42
CA ILE A 63 -12.88 10.52 3.87
C ILE A 63 -11.77 11.47 4.29
N ASP A 64 -11.80 11.88 5.56
CA ASP A 64 -10.71 12.63 6.18
C ASP A 64 -10.55 12.18 7.63
N THR A 65 -9.44 12.56 8.27
CA THR A 65 -9.16 12.22 9.67
C THR A 65 -8.81 13.46 10.46
N ASP A 66 -9.32 13.55 11.67
CA ASP A 66 -8.70 14.36 12.71
C ASP A 66 -7.72 13.46 13.53
N LEU A 67 -7.26 13.93 14.69
CA LEU A 67 -6.31 13.15 15.51
C LEU A 67 -6.89 11.86 16.08
N GLU A 68 -8.20 11.69 16.11
CA GLU A 68 -8.88 10.59 16.78
C GLU A 68 -9.87 9.85 15.90
N HIS A 69 -10.54 10.54 14.97
CA HIS A 69 -11.67 9.99 14.22
C HIS A 69 -11.43 10.06 12.72
N LEU A 70 -12.01 9.08 12.04
CA LEU A 70 -12.19 9.08 10.60
C LEU A 70 -13.64 9.44 10.31
N PHE A 71 -13.87 10.31 9.33
CA PHE A 71 -15.19 10.80 8.96
C PHE A 71 -15.36 10.94 7.45
N LEU A 72 -16.61 10.83 7.01
CA LEU A 72 -17.00 11.00 5.62
C LEU A 72 -16.88 12.47 5.20
N VAL A 73 -16.32 12.70 4.01
CA VAL A 73 -16.27 14.01 3.32
C VAL A 73 -17.25 14.04 2.16
N ASP A 74 -17.25 12.99 1.33
CA ASP A 74 -18.07 12.87 0.13
C ASP A 74 -18.41 11.39 -0.10
N ASP A 75 -19.70 11.06 -0.18
CA ASP A 75 -20.19 9.69 -0.38
C ASP A 75 -20.28 9.28 -1.86
N THR A 76 -19.90 10.16 -2.78
CA THR A 76 -19.91 9.85 -4.21
C THR A 76 -18.94 8.68 -4.50
N PRO A 77 -19.40 7.59 -5.12
CA PRO A 77 -18.55 6.46 -5.44
C PRO A 77 -17.30 6.86 -6.23
N THR A 78 -16.18 6.20 -5.95
CA THR A 78 -14.92 6.40 -6.67
C THR A 78 -14.94 5.69 -8.03
N GLY A 79 -15.78 4.66 -8.18
CA GLY A 79 -15.81 3.75 -9.31
C GLY A 79 -14.76 2.63 -9.19
N ASP A 80 -14.05 2.56 -8.07
CA ASP A 80 -13.10 1.48 -7.78
C ASP A 80 -13.72 0.43 -6.86
N GLU A 81 -13.80 -0.81 -7.35
CA GLU A 81 -14.37 -1.95 -6.62
C GLU A 81 -13.59 -2.30 -5.34
N LEU A 82 -12.34 -1.86 -5.21
CA LEU A 82 -11.53 -2.04 -4.01
C LEU A 82 -11.89 -1.05 -2.91
N LEU A 83 -12.41 0.12 -3.27
CA LEU A 83 -12.64 1.25 -2.37
C LEU A 83 -14.11 1.44 -2.02
N ASP A 84 -15.00 1.35 -3.01
CA ASP A 84 -16.42 1.70 -2.87
C ASP A 84 -17.18 0.90 -1.80
N PRO A 85 -16.90 -0.39 -1.56
CA PRO A 85 -17.52 -1.10 -0.45
C PRO A 85 -17.20 -0.50 0.93
N THR A 86 -15.94 -0.08 1.14
CA THR A 86 -15.52 0.57 2.40
C THR A 86 -16.10 1.99 2.49
N LEU A 87 -16.15 2.74 1.40
CA LEU A 87 -16.79 4.06 1.36
C LEU A 87 -18.27 3.97 1.76
N ALA A 88 -19.01 3.00 1.22
CA ALA A 88 -20.40 2.78 1.57
C ALA A 88 -20.60 2.46 3.06
N GLU A 89 -19.70 1.68 3.66
CA GLU A 89 -19.72 1.38 5.10
C GLU A 89 -19.45 2.63 5.94
N VAL A 90 -18.46 3.46 5.55
CA VAL A 90 -18.15 4.72 6.23
C VAL A 90 -19.34 5.69 6.13
N SER A 91 -19.99 5.74 4.97
CA SER A 91 -21.18 6.59 4.75
C SER A 91 -22.37 6.17 5.60
N ALA A 92 -22.55 4.88 5.86
CA ALA A 92 -23.66 4.33 6.65
C ALA A 92 -23.40 4.32 8.16
N ALA A 93 -22.16 4.48 8.60
CA ALA A 93 -21.79 4.37 9.99
C ALA A 93 -21.86 5.73 10.72
N GLU A 94 -22.06 5.66 12.05
CA GLU A 94 -21.76 6.78 12.92
C GLU A 94 -20.24 7.03 12.96
N ARG A 95 -19.83 8.23 13.35
CA ARG A 95 -18.43 8.62 13.46
C ARG A 95 -17.66 7.66 14.38
N GLN A 96 -16.65 7.03 13.84
CA GLN A 96 -15.79 6.07 14.52
C GLN A 96 -14.34 6.55 14.53
N ASN A 97 -13.53 6.00 15.44
CA ASN A 97 -12.10 6.31 15.45
C ASN A 97 -11.37 5.56 14.32
N THR A 98 -10.20 6.07 13.94
CA THR A 98 -9.38 5.52 12.87
C THR A 98 -8.97 4.07 13.14
N ARG A 99 -8.70 3.71 14.40
CA ARG A 99 -8.38 2.35 14.80
C ARG A 99 -9.50 1.38 14.49
N PHE A 100 -10.76 1.74 14.81
CA PHE A 100 -11.94 0.92 14.48
C PHE A 100 -11.96 0.60 12.99
N TRP A 101 -11.75 1.61 12.13
CA TRP A 101 -11.77 1.41 10.68
C TRP A 101 -10.63 0.53 10.17
N ILE A 102 -9.43 0.67 10.72
CA ILE A 102 -8.30 -0.21 10.39
C ILE A 102 -8.64 -1.67 10.74
N GLU A 103 -9.16 -1.93 11.94
CA GLU A 103 -9.53 -3.27 12.39
C GLU A 103 -10.68 -3.83 11.54
N HIS A 104 -11.71 -3.03 11.28
CA HIS A 104 -12.89 -3.41 10.52
C HIS A 104 -12.56 -3.76 9.06
N VAL A 105 -11.83 -2.91 8.35
CA VAL A 105 -11.42 -3.19 6.96
C VAL A 105 -10.45 -4.38 6.90
N ALA A 106 -9.59 -4.54 7.91
CA ALA A 106 -8.66 -5.67 7.98
C ALA A 106 -9.35 -7.04 8.10
N GLU A 107 -10.61 -7.11 8.54
CA GLU A 107 -11.39 -8.36 8.52
C GLU A 107 -11.59 -8.90 7.10
N ARG A 108 -11.67 -8.02 6.12
CA ARG A 108 -11.85 -8.34 4.68
C ARG A 108 -10.55 -8.25 3.87
N ALA A 109 -9.41 -8.10 4.52
CA ALA A 109 -8.13 -7.89 3.83
C ALA A 109 -7.76 -9.02 2.85
N ASP A 110 -8.18 -10.26 3.14
CA ASP A 110 -7.93 -11.38 2.23
C ASP A 110 -8.74 -11.28 0.94
N ASP A 111 -10.00 -10.83 1.02
CA ASP A 111 -10.87 -10.62 -0.14
C ASP A 111 -10.40 -9.41 -0.96
N ILE A 112 -10.06 -8.30 -0.29
CA ILE A 112 -9.51 -7.10 -0.93
C ILE A 112 -8.21 -7.43 -1.66
N ARG A 113 -7.31 -8.20 -1.03
CA ARG A 113 -6.08 -8.66 -1.66
C ARG A 113 -6.36 -9.53 -2.89
N ALA A 114 -7.32 -10.44 -2.80
CA ALA A 114 -7.69 -11.29 -3.94
C ALA A 114 -8.24 -10.45 -5.11
N ALA A 115 -9.08 -9.46 -4.81
CA ALA A 115 -9.61 -8.53 -5.81
C ALA A 115 -8.49 -7.68 -6.44
N ALA A 116 -7.55 -7.14 -5.62
CA ALA A 116 -6.40 -6.38 -6.12
C ALA A 116 -5.48 -7.22 -7.03
N LEU A 117 -5.24 -8.49 -6.68
CA LEU A 117 -4.51 -9.42 -7.56
C LEU A 117 -5.26 -9.65 -8.87
N GLY A 118 -6.58 -9.80 -8.83
CA GLY A 118 -7.42 -9.91 -10.02
C GLY A 118 -7.33 -8.67 -10.92
N SER A 119 -7.38 -7.48 -10.33
CA SER A 119 -7.21 -6.21 -11.04
C SER A 119 -5.82 -6.11 -11.70
N LEU A 120 -4.76 -6.44 -10.96
CA LEU A 120 -3.38 -6.45 -11.50
C LEU A 120 -3.20 -7.44 -12.65
N ILE A 121 -3.89 -8.59 -12.60
CA ILE A 121 -3.90 -9.56 -13.71
C ILE A 121 -4.67 -8.99 -14.89
N ALA A 122 -5.84 -8.40 -14.68
CA ALA A 122 -6.65 -7.78 -15.73
C ALA A 122 -5.91 -6.61 -16.42
N LYS A 123 -5.10 -5.84 -15.65
CA LYS A 123 -4.21 -4.78 -16.15
C LYS A 123 -2.94 -5.33 -16.84
N GLY A 124 -2.74 -6.65 -16.87
CA GLY A 124 -1.56 -7.28 -17.48
C GLY A 124 -0.26 -7.08 -16.71
N VAL A 125 -0.31 -6.62 -15.46
CA VAL A 125 0.86 -6.43 -14.58
C VAL A 125 1.34 -7.76 -14.01
N LEU A 126 0.41 -8.63 -13.65
CA LEU A 126 0.68 -9.95 -13.08
C LEU A 126 0.10 -11.06 -13.95
N GLU A 127 0.67 -12.24 -13.82
CA GLU A 127 0.14 -13.48 -14.37
C GLU A 127 -0.10 -14.48 -13.23
N GLU A 128 -1.24 -15.16 -13.22
CA GLU A 128 -1.49 -16.23 -12.24
C GLU A 128 -0.82 -17.53 -12.72
N GLN A 129 0.07 -18.08 -11.94
CA GLN A 129 0.69 -19.38 -12.20
C GLN A 129 0.43 -20.36 -11.06
N ASP A 130 -0.23 -21.47 -11.39
CA ASP A 130 -0.36 -22.61 -10.49
C ASP A 130 0.93 -23.43 -10.48
N LYS A 131 1.75 -23.33 -9.43
CA LYS A 131 2.86 -24.28 -9.22
C LYS A 131 2.39 -25.42 -8.32
N ARG A 132 2.43 -26.64 -8.87
CA ARG A 132 2.29 -27.87 -8.08
C ARG A 132 3.61 -28.14 -7.37
N VAL A 133 3.65 -27.90 -6.07
CA VAL A 133 4.75 -28.32 -5.22
C VAL A 133 4.37 -29.66 -4.62
N LEU A 134 5.13 -30.74 -4.97
CA LEU A 134 4.86 -32.10 -4.48
C LEU A 134 3.37 -32.45 -4.58
N TRP A 135 2.90 -32.81 -5.74
CA TRP A 135 1.57 -33.22 -6.22
C TRP A 135 0.36 -33.13 -5.25
N MET A 136 0.56 -32.70 -4.01
CA MET A 136 -0.45 -32.54 -2.97
C MET A 136 -0.78 -31.08 -2.57
N PHE A 137 0.09 -30.08 -2.87
CA PHE A 137 -0.16 -28.69 -2.47
C PHE A 137 -0.09 -27.76 -3.67
N LYS A 138 -1.24 -27.12 -4.00
CA LYS A 138 -1.30 -26.02 -4.95
C LYS A 138 -0.86 -24.74 -4.26
N THR A 139 0.21 -24.12 -4.74
CA THR A 139 0.61 -22.77 -4.31
C THR A 139 0.45 -21.84 -5.50
N ARG A 140 -0.43 -20.85 -5.36
CA ARG A 140 -0.59 -19.79 -6.36
C ARG A 140 0.62 -18.87 -6.30
N ARG A 141 1.09 -18.47 -7.47
CA ARG A 141 2.17 -17.51 -7.66
C ARG A 141 1.73 -16.47 -8.66
N TYR A 142 2.23 -15.26 -8.49
CA TYR A 142 1.87 -14.09 -9.26
C TYR A 142 3.14 -13.42 -9.83
N PRO A 143 3.84 -14.04 -10.78
CA PRO A 143 4.98 -13.40 -11.44
C PRO A 143 4.48 -12.18 -12.22
N THR A 144 5.33 -11.16 -12.33
CA THR A 144 5.06 -10.01 -13.21
C THR A 144 5.28 -10.42 -14.66
N VAL A 145 4.41 -9.95 -15.55
CA VAL A 145 4.48 -10.24 -16.98
C VAL A 145 5.75 -9.62 -17.59
N ASP A 146 6.02 -8.37 -17.29
CA ASP A 146 7.17 -7.62 -17.80
C ASP A 146 8.31 -7.41 -16.78
N GLY A 147 8.04 -7.72 -15.51
CA GLY A 147 8.97 -7.46 -14.41
C GLY A 147 9.25 -5.97 -14.14
N HIS A 148 8.66 -5.07 -14.91
CA HIS A 148 8.95 -3.63 -14.88
C HIS A 148 8.12 -2.93 -13.79
N THR A 149 6.81 -3.02 -13.83
CA THR A 149 5.90 -2.24 -12.97
C THR A 149 6.17 -2.46 -11.48
N ARG A 150 6.40 -3.70 -11.06
CA ARG A 150 6.73 -4.00 -9.65
C ARG A 150 8.10 -3.45 -9.24
N LYS A 151 9.09 -3.56 -10.13
CA LYS A 151 10.41 -2.97 -9.91
C LYS A 151 10.33 -1.46 -9.86
N GLU A 152 9.47 -0.86 -10.66
CA GLU A 152 9.24 0.59 -10.69
C GLU A 152 8.74 1.11 -9.33
N VAL A 153 7.71 0.48 -8.73
CA VAL A 153 7.24 0.85 -7.38
C VAL A 153 8.37 0.77 -6.36
N LYS A 154 9.12 -0.34 -6.33
CA LYS A 154 10.25 -0.50 -5.40
C LYS A 154 11.37 0.50 -5.65
N LEU A 155 11.75 0.73 -6.92
CA LEU A 155 12.81 1.67 -7.28
C LEU A 155 12.41 3.10 -6.93
N ARG A 156 11.17 3.49 -7.17
CA ARG A 156 10.64 4.81 -6.82
C ARG A 156 10.74 5.06 -5.30
N LEU A 157 10.32 4.09 -4.48
CA LEU A 157 10.46 4.20 -3.03
C LEU A 157 11.92 4.23 -2.59
N MET A 158 12.79 3.41 -3.19
CA MET A 158 14.22 3.40 -2.85
C MET A 158 14.89 4.70 -3.28
N GLU A 159 14.50 5.31 -4.39
CA GLU A 159 14.98 6.63 -4.80
C GLU A 159 14.64 7.70 -3.75
N VAL A 160 13.39 7.71 -3.26
CA VAL A 160 12.98 8.62 -2.17
C VAL A 160 13.78 8.38 -0.89
N LEU A 161 14.02 7.11 -0.54
CA LEU A 161 14.70 6.74 0.71
C LEU A 161 16.22 6.92 0.68
N LEU A 162 16.85 6.89 -0.51
CA LEU A 162 18.29 7.01 -0.69
C LEU A 162 18.72 8.38 -1.21
N SER A 163 17.81 9.32 -1.41
CA SER A 163 18.10 10.66 -1.90
C SER A 163 17.36 11.74 -1.11
N ASP A 164 17.69 13.00 -1.39
CA ASP A 164 17.02 14.16 -0.78
C ASP A 164 15.88 14.71 -1.65
N VAL A 165 15.39 13.94 -2.63
CA VAL A 165 14.26 14.36 -3.47
C VAL A 165 13.00 14.58 -2.61
N ILE A 166 12.19 15.56 -3.03
CA ILE A 166 10.86 15.77 -2.44
C ILE A 166 9.98 14.63 -2.94
N PRO A 167 9.45 13.76 -2.04
CA PRO A 167 8.61 12.65 -2.44
C PRO A 167 7.26 13.11 -2.96
N ASP A 168 6.68 12.36 -3.87
CA ASP A 168 5.27 12.49 -4.23
C ASP A 168 4.39 12.12 -3.01
N PRO A 169 3.25 12.79 -2.78
CA PRO A 169 2.34 12.46 -1.68
C PRO A 169 1.98 10.97 -1.62
N ARG A 170 1.80 10.34 -2.76
CA ARG A 170 1.50 8.91 -2.85
C ARG A 170 2.65 8.02 -2.36
N ASP A 171 3.89 8.41 -2.66
CA ASP A 171 5.07 7.71 -2.14
C ASP A 171 5.20 7.88 -0.64
N VAL A 172 4.86 9.06 -0.11
CA VAL A 172 4.80 9.29 1.35
C VAL A 172 3.82 8.33 2.01
N MET A 173 2.59 8.22 1.49
CA MET A 173 1.58 7.30 2.02
C MET A 173 2.06 5.86 1.99
N LEU A 174 2.65 5.40 0.89
CA LEU A 174 3.14 4.04 0.75
C LEU A 174 4.33 3.75 1.70
N ILE A 175 5.22 4.72 1.91
CA ILE A 175 6.32 4.64 2.88
C ILE A 175 5.79 4.59 4.31
N CYS A 176 4.83 5.45 4.68
CA CYS A 176 4.18 5.42 6.00
C CYS A 176 3.59 4.04 6.29
N LEU A 177 2.86 3.49 5.34
CA LEU A 177 2.19 2.20 5.46
C LEU A 177 3.19 1.04 5.56
N ALA A 178 4.23 1.06 4.71
CA ALA A 178 5.26 0.03 4.71
C ALA A 178 6.06 0.02 6.02
N ASP A 179 6.33 1.18 6.60
CA ASP A 179 7.02 1.30 7.88
C ASP A 179 6.16 0.82 9.04
N ALA A 180 4.94 1.35 9.18
CA ALA A 180 3.99 0.97 10.25
C ALA A 180 3.71 -0.54 10.27
N CYS A 181 3.58 -1.15 9.10
CA CYS A 181 3.34 -2.57 8.96
C CYS A 181 4.62 -3.42 8.99
N GLY A 182 5.80 -2.81 9.12
CA GLY A 182 7.07 -3.51 9.18
C GLY A 182 7.47 -4.22 7.87
N ILE A 183 6.94 -3.77 6.73
CA ILE A 183 7.22 -4.34 5.40
C ILE A 183 8.69 -4.14 5.05
N PHE A 184 9.29 -2.98 5.36
CA PHE A 184 10.71 -2.74 5.10
C PHE A 184 11.62 -3.75 5.79
N ARG A 185 11.26 -4.25 6.97
CA ARG A 185 12.03 -5.31 7.67
C ARG A 185 12.01 -6.64 6.93
N ALA A 186 11.01 -6.88 6.10
CA ALA A 186 10.91 -8.08 5.29
C ALA A 186 11.57 -7.93 3.90
N LEU A 187 11.74 -6.68 3.43
CA LEU A 187 12.29 -6.36 2.11
C LEU A 187 13.79 -6.05 2.15
N LEU A 188 14.26 -5.39 3.23
CA LEU A 188 15.62 -4.88 3.36
C LEU A 188 16.42 -5.72 4.36
N SER A 189 17.71 -5.82 4.13
CA SER A 189 18.64 -6.34 5.14
C SER A 189 18.73 -5.38 6.34
N GLY A 190 19.17 -5.87 7.50
CA GLY A 190 19.32 -5.01 8.68
C GLY A 190 20.25 -3.81 8.46
N ARG A 191 21.26 -3.93 7.59
CA ARG A 191 22.17 -2.83 7.23
C ARG A 191 21.45 -1.79 6.35
N GLU A 192 20.78 -2.23 5.30
CA GLU A 192 20.03 -1.36 4.41
C GLU A 192 18.93 -0.62 5.16
N LEU A 193 18.20 -1.32 6.03
CA LEU A 193 17.16 -0.71 6.86
C LEU A 193 17.74 0.37 7.78
N ALA A 194 18.87 0.10 8.44
CA ALA A 194 19.52 1.09 9.30
C ALA A 194 19.97 2.34 8.51
N GLU A 195 20.40 2.17 7.26
CA GLU A 195 20.80 3.27 6.37
C GLU A 195 19.61 4.18 6.00
N VAL A 196 18.44 3.59 5.69
CA VAL A 196 17.27 4.36 5.23
C VAL A 196 16.36 4.82 6.37
N THR A 197 16.47 4.27 7.58
CA THR A 197 15.60 4.61 8.73
C THR A 197 15.51 6.11 9.00
N PRO A 198 16.61 6.92 9.03
CA PRO A 198 16.50 8.36 9.25
C PRO A 198 15.65 9.06 8.19
N ARG A 199 15.72 8.59 6.95
CA ARG A 199 14.92 9.15 5.86
C ARG A 199 13.46 8.72 5.94
N ILE A 200 13.18 7.47 6.33
CA ILE A 200 11.80 7.00 6.61
C ILE A 200 11.17 7.90 7.67
N GLU A 201 11.84 8.13 8.80
CA GLU A 201 11.36 9.01 9.87
C GLU A 201 11.09 10.44 9.40
N GLN A 202 11.91 10.97 8.50
CA GLN A 202 11.71 12.29 7.91
C GLN A 202 10.48 12.32 7.00
N VAL A 203 10.35 11.35 6.10
CA VAL A 203 9.26 11.27 5.13
C VAL A 203 7.91 11.05 5.81
N THR A 204 7.84 10.17 6.81
CA THR A 204 6.59 9.88 7.54
C THR A 204 6.02 11.07 8.31
N ARG A 205 6.79 12.13 8.51
CA ARG A 205 6.33 13.39 9.13
C ARG A 205 5.68 14.35 8.13
N LEU A 206 5.74 14.07 6.82
CA LEU A 206 5.25 15.00 5.79
C LEU A 206 3.74 14.90 5.57
N ASP A 207 3.12 13.79 5.93
CA ASP A 207 1.70 13.53 5.68
C ASP A 207 0.92 13.27 6.99
N LEU A 208 -0.13 14.07 7.23
CA LEU A 208 -0.95 13.96 8.44
C LEU A 208 -1.83 12.70 8.41
N ILE A 209 -2.35 12.34 7.24
CA ILE A 209 -3.16 11.12 7.07
C ILE A 209 -2.31 9.90 7.35
N GLY A 210 -1.10 9.84 6.75
CA GLY A 210 -0.13 8.79 7.02
C GLY A 210 0.23 8.68 8.50
N GLN A 211 0.48 9.79 9.19
CA GLN A 211 0.76 9.80 10.63
C GLN A 211 -0.41 9.25 11.45
N THR A 212 -1.65 9.58 11.11
CA THR A 212 -2.84 9.09 11.80
C THR A 212 -3.00 7.58 11.59
N MET A 213 -2.80 7.10 10.37
CA MET A 213 -2.84 5.66 10.07
C MET A 213 -1.71 4.89 10.78
N VAL A 214 -0.49 5.41 10.80
CA VAL A 214 0.64 4.82 11.53
C VAL A 214 0.30 4.66 13.01
N ARG A 215 -0.23 5.71 13.65
CA ARG A 215 -0.64 5.65 15.07
C ARG A 215 -1.71 4.58 15.30
N ALA A 216 -2.76 4.55 14.47
CA ALA A 216 -3.83 3.57 14.59
C ALA A 216 -3.31 2.12 14.44
N ILE A 217 -2.41 1.87 13.50
CA ILE A 217 -1.78 0.56 13.31
C ILE A 217 -0.90 0.18 14.51
N ASP A 218 -0.11 1.12 15.04
CA ASP A 218 0.72 0.89 16.21
C ASP A 218 -0.10 0.60 17.47
N ASP A 219 -1.21 1.30 17.68
CA ASP A 219 -2.15 1.06 18.79
C ASP A 219 -2.73 -0.35 18.73
N VAL A 220 -3.15 -0.80 17.54
CA VAL A 220 -3.64 -2.18 17.35
C VAL A 220 -2.53 -3.18 17.64
N ARG A 221 -1.32 -2.95 17.11
CA ARG A 221 -0.17 -3.82 17.34
C ARG A 221 0.17 -3.95 18.83
N MET A 222 0.17 -2.85 19.57
CA MET A 222 0.42 -2.84 21.00
C MET A 222 -0.67 -3.57 21.79
N ALA A 223 -1.94 -3.41 21.41
CA ALA A 223 -3.05 -4.11 22.04
C ALA A 223 -2.95 -5.64 21.83
N VAL A 224 -2.63 -6.09 20.62
CA VAL A 224 -2.42 -7.51 20.30
C VAL A 224 -1.23 -8.07 21.09
N ALA A 225 -0.11 -7.35 21.17
CA ALA A 225 1.06 -7.76 21.92
C ALA A 225 0.75 -7.89 23.43
N ALA A 226 -0.01 -6.96 24.01
CA ALA A 226 -0.43 -7.01 25.40
C ALA A 226 -1.35 -8.21 25.68
N ALA A 227 -2.29 -8.49 24.78
CA ALA A 227 -3.20 -9.64 24.93
C ALA A 227 -2.47 -10.99 24.88
N THR A 228 -1.41 -11.09 24.07
CA THR A 228 -0.60 -12.32 23.98
C THR A 228 0.37 -12.51 25.13
N ALA A 229 0.89 -11.42 25.72
CA ALA A 229 1.79 -11.48 26.87
C ALA A 229 1.07 -11.88 28.18
N GLY A 230 -0.24 -11.65 28.29
CA GLY A 230 -1.04 -12.00 29.48
C GLY A 230 -1.41 -13.49 29.57
N HIS A 231 -0.98 -14.33 28.62
CA HIS A 231 -1.30 -15.78 28.55
C HIS A 231 -0.06 -16.66 28.78
N LEU A 232 1.06 -16.10 29.24
CA LEU A 232 2.29 -16.80 29.66
C LEU A 232 2.45 -16.71 31.17
#